data_fe5ffc41db63baff0cba11b3700f5507
#
_entry.id   fe5ffc41db63baff0cba11b3700f5507
#
_cell.length_a   1.000
_cell.length_b   1.000
_cell.length_c   1.000
_cell.angle_alpha   90.00
_cell.angle_beta   90.00
_cell.angle_gamma   90.00
#
_symmetry.space_group_name_H-M   'P 1'
#
loop_
_entity.id
_entity.type
_entity.pdbx_description
1 polymer ?
#
loop_
_entity_poly.entity_id
_entity_poly.type
_entity_poly.pdbx_seq_one_letter_code
_entity_poly.pdbx_strand_id
1 'polypeptide(L)'
;MSLKRPAKDQPNTFEFNSSSLDAANAIIAKYPEGKQQSAVMALLYIVQRQNNNWIPLAAMKYIAKFLNMPYIKVYEVATFYSMYNLSPVGKYFVQVCTTTPCMIRGANKLVEAC
;
A
#
# COMPACT_ATOMS: atom_id res chain seq x y z
N MET A 1 8.69 13.29 8.31
CA MET A 1 8.19 12.24 7.41
C MET A 1 8.55 12.56 5.97
N SER A 2 9.16 11.62 5.27
CA SER A 2 9.41 11.79 3.84
C SER A 2 8.09 11.70 3.07
N LEU A 3 7.90 12.57 2.08
CA LEU A 3 6.73 12.55 1.23
C LEU A 3 6.80 11.36 0.27
N LYS A 4 5.78 10.51 0.30
CA LYS A 4 5.62 9.45 -0.68
C LYS A 4 5.12 10.02 -1.99
N ARG A 5 5.74 9.64 -3.08
CA ARG A 5 5.32 10.05 -4.42
C ARG A 5 5.05 8.83 -5.28
N PRO A 6 3.98 8.83 -6.05
CA PRO A 6 3.75 7.78 -7.04
C PRO A 6 4.92 7.71 -8.03
N ALA A 7 5.21 6.53 -8.54
CA ALA A 7 6.21 6.34 -9.57
C ALA A 7 5.85 7.16 -10.82
N LYS A 8 6.86 7.63 -11.54
CA LYS A 8 6.64 8.35 -12.81
C LYS A 8 6.09 7.42 -13.88
N ASP A 9 6.65 6.21 -13.95
CA ASP A 9 6.21 5.19 -14.88
C ASP A 9 5.13 4.34 -14.20
N GLN A 10 3.92 4.38 -14.76
CA GLN A 10 2.77 3.67 -14.21
C GLN A 10 2.23 2.67 -15.23
N PRO A 11 1.85 1.45 -14.80
CA PRO A 11 1.15 0.53 -15.67
C PRO A 11 -0.23 1.10 -16.03
N ASN A 12 -0.69 0.82 -17.25
CA ASN A 12 -1.98 1.32 -17.72
C ASN A 12 -3.17 0.61 -17.08
N THR A 13 -2.98 -0.66 -16.71
CA THR A 13 -4.03 -1.48 -16.15
C THR A 13 -3.48 -2.35 -15.01
N PHE A 14 -4.36 -2.72 -14.11
CA PHE A 14 -4.06 -3.68 -13.04
C PHE A 14 -5.30 -4.53 -12.77
N GLU A 15 -5.09 -5.82 -12.59
CA GLU A 15 -6.14 -6.76 -12.19
C GLU A 15 -5.56 -7.77 -11.20
N PHE A 16 -6.38 -8.23 -10.26
CA PHE A 16 -6.00 -9.34 -9.39
C PHE A 16 -5.87 -10.63 -10.21
N ASN A 17 -4.83 -11.41 -9.93
CA ASN A 17 -4.79 -12.78 -10.42
C ASN A 17 -5.82 -13.64 -9.66
N SER A 18 -6.06 -14.88 -10.09
CA SER A 18 -7.06 -15.77 -9.47
C SER A 18 -6.83 -15.97 -7.97
N SER A 19 -5.58 -16.19 -7.58
CA SER A 19 -5.18 -16.37 -6.18
C SER A 19 -5.45 -15.12 -5.34
N SER A 20 -5.10 -13.94 -5.85
CA SER A 20 -5.35 -12.66 -5.18
C SER A 20 -6.84 -12.33 -5.10
N LEU A 21 -7.59 -12.68 -6.14
CA LEU A 21 -9.04 -12.47 -6.17
C LEU A 21 -9.75 -13.32 -5.11
N ASP A 22 -9.35 -14.59 -4.96
CA ASP A 22 -9.90 -15.47 -3.92
C ASP A 22 -9.60 -14.94 -2.52
N ALA A 23 -8.37 -14.49 -2.29
CA ALA A 23 -7.97 -13.88 -1.02
C ALA A 23 -8.77 -12.58 -0.75
N ALA A 24 -8.98 -11.76 -1.75
CA ALA A 24 -9.76 -10.52 -1.63
C ALA A 24 -11.22 -10.81 -1.26
N ASN A 25 -11.85 -11.78 -1.92
CA ASN A 25 -13.21 -12.18 -1.63
C ASN A 25 -13.35 -12.76 -0.21
N ALA A 26 -12.38 -13.56 0.23
CA ALA A 26 -12.36 -14.11 1.59
C ALA A 26 -12.26 -13.01 2.65
N ILE A 27 -11.48 -11.96 2.39
CA ILE A 27 -11.34 -10.82 3.31
C ILE A 27 -12.64 -10.00 3.34
N ILE A 28 -13.23 -9.72 2.20
CA ILE A 28 -14.48 -8.96 2.12
C ILE A 28 -15.62 -9.67 2.85
N ALA A 29 -15.66 -10.99 2.77
CA ALA A 29 -16.66 -11.79 3.46
C ALA A 29 -16.62 -11.67 4.99
N LYS A 30 -15.51 -11.22 5.57
CA LYS A 30 -15.37 -11.00 7.00
C LYS A 30 -16.09 -9.74 7.50
N TYR A 31 -16.45 -8.83 6.59
CA TYR A 31 -17.11 -7.58 6.96
C TYR A 31 -18.62 -7.66 6.73
N PRO A 32 -19.43 -6.96 7.56
CA PRO A 32 -20.88 -6.91 7.36
C PRO A 32 -21.25 -6.31 6.01
N GLU A 33 -22.41 -6.65 5.50
CA GLU A 33 -22.96 -6.06 4.29
C GLU A 33 -23.00 -4.54 4.41
N GLY A 34 -22.56 -3.83 3.38
CA GLY A 34 -22.44 -2.37 3.37
C GLY A 34 -21.18 -1.84 4.02
N LYS A 35 -20.32 -2.69 4.62
CA LYS A 35 -19.07 -2.31 5.27
C LYS A 35 -17.82 -2.83 4.55
N GLN A 36 -17.95 -3.26 3.31
CA GLN A 36 -16.85 -3.82 2.52
C GLN A 36 -15.70 -2.81 2.30
N GLN A 37 -15.97 -1.52 2.36
CA GLN A 37 -14.94 -0.48 2.25
C GLN A 37 -13.86 -0.59 3.32
N SER A 38 -14.18 -1.18 4.47
CA SER A 38 -13.21 -1.41 5.54
C SER A 38 -12.10 -2.40 5.15
N ALA A 39 -12.30 -3.18 4.09
CA ALA A 39 -11.30 -4.12 3.57
C ALA A 39 -10.19 -3.44 2.75
N VAL A 40 -10.23 -2.13 2.52
CA VAL A 40 -9.29 -1.42 1.63
C VAL A 40 -7.83 -1.67 2.00
N MET A 41 -7.48 -1.65 3.28
CA MET A 41 -6.10 -1.87 3.72
C MET A 41 -5.60 -3.28 3.38
N ALA A 42 -6.42 -4.28 3.62
CA ALA A 42 -6.07 -5.66 3.30
C ALA A 42 -5.90 -5.88 1.79
N LEU A 43 -6.76 -5.24 0.99
CA LEU A 43 -6.66 -5.31 -0.48
C LEU A 43 -5.40 -4.61 -0.99
N LEU A 44 -4.99 -3.50 -0.37
CA LEU A 44 -3.74 -2.83 -0.70
C LEU A 44 -2.52 -3.74 -0.43
N TYR A 45 -2.54 -4.51 0.64
CA TYR A 45 -1.49 -5.50 0.89
C TYR A 45 -1.44 -6.59 -0.17
N ILE A 46 -2.59 -7.07 -0.61
CA ILE A 46 -2.66 -8.07 -1.68
C ILE A 46 -2.04 -7.53 -2.97
N VAL A 47 -2.37 -6.30 -3.33
CA VAL A 47 -1.78 -5.62 -4.48
C VAL A 47 -0.26 -5.52 -4.35
N GLN A 48 0.22 -5.05 -3.19
CA GLN A 48 1.64 -4.88 -2.96
C GLN A 48 2.41 -6.19 -3.08
N ARG A 49 1.85 -7.29 -2.57
CA ARG A 49 2.45 -8.62 -2.71
C ARG A 49 2.47 -9.11 -4.15
N GLN A 50 1.41 -8.86 -4.90
CA GLN A 50 1.30 -9.28 -6.29
C GLN A 50 2.21 -8.47 -7.21
N ASN A 51 2.42 -7.18 -6.93
CA ASN A 51 3.10 -6.22 -7.82
C ASN A 51 4.49 -5.83 -7.30
N ASN A 52 5.33 -6.81 -6.95
CA ASN A 52 6.73 -6.60 -6.58
C ASN A 52 6.92 -5.56 -5.46
N ASN A 53 6.09 -5.60 -4.44
CA ASN A 53 6.15 -4.75 -3.24
C ASN A 53 5.91 -3.26 -3.48
N TRP A 54 5.12 -2.90 -4.47
CA TRP A 54 4.65 -1.53 -4.63
C TRP A 54 3.23 -1.47 -5.21
N ILE A 55 2.57 -0.33 -5.06
CA ILE A 55 1.16 -0.15 -5.42
C ILE A 55 1.07 0.89 -6.54
N PRO A 56 0.75 0.50 -7.79
CA PRO A 56 0.54 1.44 -8.87
C PRO A 56 -0.81 2.16 -8.75
N LEU A 57 -0.93 3.33 -9.38
CA LEU A 57 -2.19 4.09 -9.38
C LEU A 57 -3.34 3.31 -10.03
N ALA A 58 -3.05 2.51 -11.05
CA ALA A 58 -4.04 1.65 -11.70
C ALA A 58 -4.66 0.64 -10.72
N ALA A 59 -3.85 0.11 -9.81
CA ALA A 59 -4.32 -0.80 -8.77
C ALA A 59 -5.25 -0.10 -7.76
N MET A 60 -4.94 1.15 -7.40
CA MET A 60 -5.81 1.94 -6.53
C MET A 60 -7.17 2.19 -7.17
N LYS A 61 -7.19 2.48 -8.47
CA LYS A 61 -8.43 2.63 -9.24
C LYS A 61 -9.21 1.32 -9.31
N TYR A 62 -8.51 0.22 -9.49
CA TYR A 62 -9.12 -1.11 -9.50
C TYR A 62 -9.80 -1.44 -8.16
N ILE A 63 -9.10 -1.18 -7.04
CA ILE A 63 -9.66 -1.38 -5.69
C ILE A 63 -10.87 -0.49 -5.47
N ALA A 64 -10.82 0.77 -5.90
CA ALA A 64 -11.93 1.70 -5.77
C ALA A 64 -13.20 1.17 -6.46
N LYS A 65 -13.07 0.65 -7.67
CA LYS A 65 -14.18 0.01 -8.38
C LYS A 65 -14.63 -1.28 -7.70
N PHE A 66 -13.69 -2.08 -7.23
CA PHE A 66 -13.97 -3.37 -6.59
C PHE A 66 -14.78 -3.20 -5.30
N LEU A 67 -14.48 -2.17 -4.51
CA LEU A 67 -15.17 -1.86 -3.26
C LEU A 67 -16.30 -0.84 -3.41
N ASN A 68 -16.52 -0.33 -4.63
CA ASN A 68 -17.51 0.70 -4.91
C ASN A 68 -17.33 1.94 -4.01
N MET A 69 -16.11 2.47 -4.00
CA MET A 69 -15.76 3.64 -3.21
C MET A 69 -15.00 4.67 -4.06
N PRO A 70 -14.97 5.95 -3.66
CA PRO A 70 -14.20 6.97 -4.39
C PRO A 70 -12.71 6.65 -4.44
N TYR A 71 -12.07 6.88 -5.60
CA TYR A 71 -10.63 6.68 -5.79
C TYR A 71 -9.80 7.45 -4.75
N ILE A 72 -10.20 8.69 -4.45
CA ILE A 72 -9.45 9.52 -3.48
C ILE A 72 -9.35 8.87 -2.10
N LYS A 73 -10.35 8.11 -1.69
CA LYS A 73 -10.33 7.41 -0.40
C LYS A 73 -9.30 6.28 -0.36
N VAL A 74 -9.13 5.57 -1.46
CA VAL A 74 -8.06 4.55 -1.58
C VAL A 74 -6.70 5.23 -1.59
N TYR A 75 -6.56 6.33 -2.33
CA TYR A 75 -5.33 7.11 -2.40
C TYR A 75 -4.93 7.68 -1.04
N GLU A 76 -5.87 8.19 -0.27
CA GLU A 76 -5.63 8.67 1.09
C GLU A 76 -5.01 7.59 1.97
N VAL A 77 -5.57 6.39 1.96
CA VAL A 77 -5.08 5.26 2.76
C VAL A 77 -3.67 4.86 2.31
N ALA A 78 -3.44 4.74 1.01
CA ALA A 78 -2.15 4.34 0.47
C ALA A 78 -1.03 5.35 0.76
N THR A 79 -1.35 6.63 0.80
CA THR A 79 -0.37 7.69 1.10
C THR A 79 -0.16 7.92 2.58
N PHE A 80 -1.18 7.69 3.40
CA PHE A 80 -1.11 7.93 4.85
C PHE A 80 -0.25 6.89 5.56
N TYR A 81 -0.41 5.61 5.25
CA TYR A 81 0.29 4.53 5.94
C TYR A 81 1.66 4.27 5.32
N SER A 82 2.69 4.27 6.18
CA SER A 82 4.09 4.14 5.75
C SER A 82 4.46 2.77 5.17
N MET A 83 3.66 1.72 5.45
CA MET A 83 3.93 0.38 4.95
C MET A 83 3.59 0.16 3.48
N TYR A 84 2.87 1.10 2.84
CA TYR A 84 2.56 1.00 1.41
C TYR A 84 3.59 1.75 0.58
N ASN A 85 4.17 1.08 -0.40
CA ASN A 85 5.14 1.65 -1.32
C ASN A 85 4.43 2.11 -2.59
N LEU A 86 4.60 3.36 -2.98
CA LEU A 86 3.94 3.95 -4.16
C LEU A 86 4.84 3.96 -5.40
N SER A 87 6.07 3.52 -5.26
CA SER A 87 7.04 3.38 -6.35
C SER A 87 7.85 2.10 -6.16
N PRO A 88 8.44 1.56 -7.24
CA PRO A 88 9.25 0.34 -7.15
C PRO A 88 10.36 0.46 -6.10
N VAL A 89 10.57 -0.60 -5.35
CA VAL A 89 11.62 -0.71 -4.32
C VAL A 89 12.61 -1.80 -4.72
N GLY A 90 13.80 -1.77 -4.13
CA GLY A 90 14.82 -2.79 -4.37
C GLY A 90 14.48 -4.13 -3.72
N LYS A 91 15.34 -5.11 -3.94
CA LYS A 91 15.21 -6.45 -3.34
C LYS A 91 15.17 -6.38 -1.82
N TYR A 92 15.99 -5.50 -1.24
CA TYR A 92 16.00 -5.24 0.18
C TYR A 92 15.52 -3.81 0.43
N PHE A 93 14.50 -3.68 1.25
CA PHE A 93 13.89 -2.40 1.58
C PHE A 93 14.03 -2.17 3.08
N VAL A 94 14.96 -1.27 3.46
CA VAL A 94 15.25 -0.97 4.85
C VAL A 94 14.52 0.30 5.26
N GLN A 95 13.73 0.20 6.31
CA GLN A 95 13.01 1.35 6.88
C GLN A 95 13.64 1.70 8.22
N VAL A 96 14.03 2.96 8.40
CA VAL A 96 14.61 3.47 9.65
C VAL A 96 13.66 4.54 10.21
N CYS A 97 13.20 4.30 11.43
CA CYS A 97 12.38 5.29 12.13
C CYS A 97 13.29 6.43 12.63
N THR A 98 12.96 7.66 12.27
CA THR A 98 13.69 8.87 12.65
C THR A 98 12.83 9.86 13.45
N THR A 99 11.68 9.44 13.93
CA THR A 99 10.82 10.26 14.79
C THR A 99 11.43 10.40 16.18
N THR A 100 10.85 11.26 17.00
CA THR A 100 11.46 11.69 18.27
C THR A 100 11.99 10.55 19.17
N PRO A 101 11.25 9.46 19.44
CA PRO A 101 11.76 8.40 20.29
C PRO A 101 12.99 7.71 19.72
N CYS A 102 12.99 7.40 18.43
CA CYS A 102 14.12 6.72 17.79
C CYS A 102 15.31 7.65 17.60
N MET A 103 15.08 8.94 17.34
CA MET A 103 16.13 9.96 17.25
C MET A 103 16.91 10.05 18.57
N ILE A 104 16.23 10.08 19.72
CA ILE A 104 16.83 10.11 21.04
C ILE A 104 17.69 8.85 21.27
N ARG A 105 17.27 7.71 20.73
CA ARG A 105 17.96 6.42 20.88
C ARG A 105 19.09 6.20 19.87
N GLY A 106 19.38 7.16 19.01
CA GLY A 106 20.51 7.11 18.09
C GLY A 106 20.18 6.77 16.65
N ALA A 107 18.94 7.04 16.20
CA ALA A 107 18.53 6.77 14.82
C ALA A 107 19.43 7.46 13.79
N ASN A 108 19.91 8.67 14.07
CA ASN A 108 20.77 9.41 13.13
C ASN A 108 22.07 8.67 12.84
N LYS A 109 22.68 8.03 13.85
CA LYS A 109 23.87 7.19 13.66
C LYS A 109 23.58 5.98 12.76
N LEU A 110 22.39 5.40 12.91
CA LEU A 110 21.95 4.29 12.09
C LEU A 110 21.76 4.70 10.64
N VAL A 111 21.17 5.88 10.40
CA VAL A 111 21.01 6.44 9.05
C VAL A 111 22.36 6.69 8.40
N GLU A 112 23.33 7.24 9.13
CA GLU A 112 24.69 7.45 8.62
C GLU A 112 25.36 6.13 8.23
N ALA A 113 25.12 5.05 8.99
CA ALA A 113 25.67 3.73 8.68
C ALA A 113 25.03 3.12 7.42
N CYS A 114 23.78 3.44 7.11
CA CYS A 114 23.10 2.98 5.92
C CYS A 114 23.45 3.82 4.71
#